data_7ff4ebfed76ea3ec612f61ad1d881207
#
_entry.id   7ff4ebfed76ea3ec612f61ad1d881207
#
_cell.length_a   1.000
_cell.length_b   1.000
_cell.length_c   1.000
_cell.angle_alpha   90.00
_cell.angle_beta   90.00
_cell.angle_gamma   90.00
#
_symmetry.space_group_name_H-M   'P 1'
#
loop_
_entity.id
_entity.type
_entity.pdbx_description
1 polymer ?
#
loop_
_entity_poly.entity_id
_entity_poly.type
_entity_poly.pdbx_seq_one_letter_code
_entity_poly.pdbx_strand_id
1 'polypeptide(L)'
;MPDKNNAHNEDILELRHWFETPIGAVYRHAEAALLSSKLRGNFRSEVLQLDFIGWEDEFHEAMRFSHYTILDTQTAGSTKYTRVVAESEALPIDSHSIDIVIMPHTLEFEINPHQVLREVSRVLKPEGI
;
A
#
# COMPACT_ATOMS: atom_id res chain seq x y z
N MET A 1 -21.59 -9.32 -16.49
CA MET A 1 -20.17 -9.53 -16.24
C MET A 1 -19.84 -9.11 -14.83
N PRO A 2 -19.13 -9.94 -14.05
CA PRO A 2 -18.66 -9.47 -12.76
C PRO A 2 -17.76 -8.26 -12.96
N ASP A 3 -17.97 -7.24 -12.15
CA ASP A 3 -17.12 -6.07 -12.13
C ASP A 3 -15.71 -6.51 -11.69
N LYS A 4 -14.70 -6.21 -12.50
CA LYS A 4 -13.30 -6.56 -12.22
C LYS A 4 -12.83 -5.96 -10.89
N ASN A 5 -13.33 -4.78 -10.55
CA ASN A 5 -13.04 -4.13 -9.29
C ASN A 5 -13.63 -4.88 -8.09
N ASN A 6 -14.77 -5.51 -8.28
CA ASN A 6 -15.43 -6.27 -7.20
C ASN A 6 -14.64 -7.52 -6.83
N ALA A 7 -14.13 -8.27 -7.81
CA ALA A 7 -13.31 -9.45 -7.56
C ALA A 7 -12.00 -9.08 -6.85
N HIS A 8 -11.31 -8.03 -7.30
CA HIS A 8 -10.10 -7.50 -6.64
C HIS A 8 -10.38 -7.12 -5.19
N ASN A 9 -11.49 -6.48 -4.93
CA ASN A 9 -11.89 -6.05 -3.60
C ASN A 9 -12.21 -7.22 -2.67
N GLU A 10 -12.86 -8.26 -3.19
CA GLU A 10 -13.16 -9.49 -2.43
C GLU A 10 -11.88 -10.22 -2.04
N ASP A 11 -10.94 -10.36 -2.98
CA ASP A 11 -9.65 -11.03 -2.75
C ASP A 11 -8.82 -10.32 -1.68
N ILE A 12 -8.79 -9.00 -1.70
CA ILE A 12 -8.10 -8.20 -0.68
C ILE A 12 -8.75 -8.36 0.69
N LEU A 13 -10.08 -8.39 0.77
CA LEU A 13 -10.80 -8.62 2.03
C LEU A 13 -10.51 -10.01 2.59
N GLU A 14 -10.47 -11.04 1.75
CA GLU A 14 -10.10 -12.39 2.15
C GLU A 14 -8.66 -12.45 2.69
N LEU A 15 -7.73 -11.79 2.02
CA LEU A 15 -6.35 -11.71 2.48
C LEU A 15 -6.25 -11.01 3.85
N ARG A 16 -6.99 -9.93 4.05
CA ARG A 16 -7.04 -9.23 5.34
C ARG A 16 -7.55 -10.14 6.45
N HIS A 17 -8.62 -10.88 6.21
CA HIS A 17 -9.14 -11.84 7.17
C HIS A 17 -8.13 -12.96 7.47
N TRP A 18 -7.41 -13.41 6.46
CA TRP A 18 -6.37 -14.42 6.66
C TRP A 18 -5.26 -13.93 7.59
N PHE A 19 -4.84 -12.66 7.46
CA PHE A 19 -3.83 -12.08 8.34
C PHE A 19 -4.29 -11.96 9.80
N GLU A 20 -5.59 -12.03 10.05
CA GLU A 20 -6.14 -12.05 11.42
C GLU A 20 -6.10 -13.46 12.04
N THR A 21 -5.85 -14.50 11.26
CA THR A 21 -5.68 -15.87 11.76
C THR A 21 -4.33 -16.03 12.49
N PRO A 22 -4.16 -17.04 13.38
CA PRO A 22 -2.88 -17.25 14.07
C PRO A 22 -1.69 -17.43 13.12
N ILE A 23 -1.83 -18.21 12.05
CA ILE A 23 -0.77 -18.40 11.06
C ILE A 23 -0.54 -17.12 10.24
N GLY A 24 -1.61 -16.42 9.88
CA GLY A 24 -1.52 -15.14 9.18
C GLY A 24 -0.80 -14.08 10.00
N ALA A 25 -1.00 -14.06 11.31
CA ALA A 25 -0.31 -13.15 12.21
C ALA A 25 1.21 -13.37 12.22
N VAL A 26 1.67 -14.62 12.13
CA VAL A 26 3.11 -14.93 12.02
C VAL A 26 3.70 -14.30 10.76
N TYR A 27 3.04 -14.46 9.61
CA TYR A 27 3.47 -13.86 8.35
C TYR A 27 3.41 -12.33 8.41
N ARG A 28 2.35 -11.77 8.96
CA ARG A 28 2.19 -10.32 9.13
C ARG A 28 3.33 -9.71 9.92
N HIS A 29 3.69 -10.30 11.06
CA HIS A 29 4.81 -9.84 11.87
C HIS A 29 6.15 -9.95 11.14
N ALA A 30 6.37 -11.02 10.38
CA ALA A 30 7.58 -11.20 9.58
C ALA A 30 7.67 -10.13 8.48
N GLU A 31 6.59 -9.88 7.76
CA GLU A 31 6.55 -8.84 6.73
C GLU A 31 6.74 -7.44 7.30
N ALA A 32 6.08 -7.14 8.42
CA ALA A 32 6.23 -5.85 9.10
C ALA A 32 7.67 -5.62 9.55
N ALA A 33 8.34 -6.65 10.09
CA ALA A 33 9.74 -6.58 10.48
C ALA A 33 10.66 -6.32 9.28
N LEU A 34 10.39 -6.98 8.15
CA LEU A 34 11.14 -6.77 6.92
C LEU A 34 10.97 -5.35 6.38
N LEU A 35 9.74 -4.86 6.31
CA LEU A 35 9.45 -3.49 5.90
C LEU A 35 10.13 -2.48 6.82
N SER A 36 10.02 -2.67 8.13
CA SER A 36 10.66 -1.81 9.12
C SER A 36 12.17 -1.74 8.91
N SER A 37 12.83 -2.87 8.63
CA SER A 37 14.27 -2.90 8.38
C SER A 37 14.66 -2.16 7.10
N LYS A 38 13.84 -2.24 6.05
CA LYS A 38 14.07 -1.58 4.76
C LYS A 38 13.81 -0.07 4.81
N LEU A 39 12.87 0.35 5.63
CA LEU A 39 12.43 1.75 5.71
C LEU A 39 13.15 2.55 6.79
N ARG A 40 13.95 1.89 7.61
CA ARG A 40 14.71 2.51 8.68
C ARG A 40 15.73 3.50 8.12
N GLY A 41 15.77 4.70 8.71
CA GLY A 41 16.70 5.75 8.29
C GLY A 41 16.17 6.70 7.22
N ASN A 42 14.99 6.50 6.71
CA ASN A 42 14.33 7.44 5.81
C ASN A 42 13.67 8.56 6.64
N PHE A 43 14.09 9.82 6.40
CA PHE A 43 13.58 10.97 7.13
C PHE A 43 12.73 11.85 6.22
N ARG A 44 11.65 12.43 6.78
CA ARG A 44 10.77 13.41 6.11
C ARG A 44 10.29 12.93 4.74
N SER A 45 9.93 11.66 4.65
CA SER A 45 9.51 11.06 3.40
C SER A 45 8.03 11.30 3.12
N GLU A 46 7.73 11.55 1.86
CA GLU A 46 6.38 11.47 1.32
C GLU A 46 6.11 10.01 0.96
N VAL A 47 5.16 9.39 1.67
CA VAL A 47 4.88 7.96 1.52
C VAL A 47 3.50 7.75 0.92
N LEU A 48 3.43 6.92 -0.10
CA LEU A 48 2.19 6.44 -0.69
C LEU A 48 2.09 4.93 -0.49
N GLN A 49 1.02 4.48 0.12
CA GLN A 49 0.68 3.06 0.19
C GLN A 49 -0.47 2.78 -0.76
N LEU A 50 -0.33 1.75 -1.58
CA LEU A 50 -1.42 1.24 -2.41
C LEU A 50 -2.09 0.09 -1.68
N ASP A 51 -3.40 0.16 -1.53
CA ASP A 51 -4.26 -0.78 -0.82
C ASP A 51 -4.10 -0.77 0.71
N PHE A 52 -5.21 -0.54 1.36
CA PHE A 52 -5.33 -0.59 2.82
C PHE A 52 -5.34 -2.05 3.30
N ILE A 53 -4.49 -2.36 4.26
CA ILE A 53 -4.34 -3.72 4.80
C ILE A 53 -4.81 -3.89 6.24
N GLY A 54 -4.88 -2.80 7.01
CA GLY A 54 -5.39 -2.80 8.38
C GLY A 54 -4.34 -2.98 9.47
N TRP A 55 -3.09 -3.27 9.12
CA TRP A 55 -2.00 -3.45 10.08
C TRP A 55 -0.78 -2.55 9.81
N GLU A 56 -1.03 -1.41 9.23
CA GLU A 56 -0.01 -0.40 8.89
C GLU A 56 0.81 0.04 10.10
N ASP A 57 0.19 0.10 11.27
CA ASP A 57 0.86 0.51 12.50
C ASP A 57 2.04 -0.39 12.88
N GLU A 58 2.05 -1.63 12.46
CA GLU A 58 3.12 -2.59 12.79
C GLU A 58 4.47 -2.21 12.18
N PHE A 59 4.50 -1.45 11.08
CA PHE A 59 5.76 -1.01 10.46
C PHE A 59 5.97 0.50 10.48
N HIS A 60 5.01 1.26 10.93
CA HIS A 60 5.05 2.72 10.95
C HIS A 60 6.08 3.30 11.90
N GLU A 61 6.29 2.67 13.05
CA GLU A 61 7.19 3.18 14.08
C GLU A 61 8.64 3.27 13.63
N ALA A 62 9.02 2.47 12.63
CA ALA A 62 10.37 2.49 12.07
C ALA A 62 10.58 3.61 11.04
N MET A 63 9.52 4.26 10.62
CA MET A 63 9.54 5.30 9.60
C MET A 63 9.35 6.68 10.20
N ARG A 64 10.07 7.64 9.66
CA ARG A 64 9.77 9.06 9.86
C ARG A 64 9.31 9.64 8.54
N PHE A 65 8.03 9.92 8.44
CA PHE A 65 7.43 10.47 7.23
C PHE A 65 6.85 11.87 7.50
N SER A 66 6.82 12.70 6.46
CA SER A 66 6.11 13.98 6.49
C SER A 66 4.62 13.77 6.27
N HIS A 67 4.28 13.00 5.23
CA HIS A 67 2.91 12.62 4.93
C HIS A 67 2.84 11.14 4.57
N TYR A 68 1.76 10.50 4.99
CA TYR A 68 1.47 9.11 4.66
C TYR A 68 0.05 9.04 4.11
N THR A 69 -0.06 8.62 2.86
CA THR A 69 -1.34 8.52 2.16
C THR A 69 -1.58 7.09 1.74
N ILE A 70 -2.77 6.58 2.04
CA ILE A 70 -3.23 5.29 1.58
C ILE A 70 -4.20 5.51 0.42
N LEU A 71 -3.91 4.92 -0.71
CA LEU A 71 -4.77 4.95 -1.89
C LEU A 71 -5.40 3.58 -2.09
N ASP A 72 -6.71 3.54 -2.16
CA ASP A 72 -7.49 2.32 -2.21
C ASP A 72 -8.71 2.52 -3.11
N THR A 73 -9.23 1.44 -3.67
CA THR A 73 -10.48 1.45 -4.43
C THR A 73 -11.72 1.36 -3.55
N GLN A 74 -11.54 1.15 -2.24
CA GLN A 74 -12.61 0.95 -1.27
C GLN A 74 -12.59 1.99 -0.16
N THR A 75 -13.76 2.17 0.47
CA THR A 75 -13.92 3.00 1.67
C THR A 75 -14.04 2.17 2.96
N ALA A 76 -14.00 0.85 2.86
CA ALA A 76 -14.16 -0.05 4.01
C ALA A 76 -12.96 0.02 4.97
N GLY A 77 -13.24 -0.05 6.26
CA GLY A 77 -12.23 0.08 7.32
C GLY A 77 -11.96 1.52 7.70
N SER A 78 -11.32 1.72 8.84
CA SER A 78 -10.92 3.03 9.33
C SER A 78 -9.42 3.10 9.55
N THR A 79 -8.84 4.27 9.32
CA THR A 79 -7.42 4.53 9.53
C THR A 79 -7.23 5.97 9.98
N LYS A 80 -6.19 6.22 10.75
CA LYS A 80 -5.77 7.57 11.15
C LYS A 80 -4.98 8.30 10.05
N TYR A 81 -4.63 7.59 8.98
CA TYR A 81 -3.87 8.17 7.87
C TYR A 81 -4.80 8.75 6.81
N THR A 82 -4.27 9.68 6.01
CA THR A 82 -4.99 10.20 4.86
C THR A 82 -5.30 9.05 3.89
N ARG A 83 -6.54 8.96 3.46
CA ARG A 83 -7.00 7.93 2.54
C ARG A 83 -7.64 8.56 1.31
N VAL A 84 -7.21 8.11 0.14
CA VAL A 84 -7.72 8.54 -1.15
C VAL A 84 -8.34 7.34 -1.85
N VAL A 85 -9.56 7.52 -2.34
CA VAL A 85 -10.26 6.48 -3.12
C VAL A 85 -9.98 6.74 -4.60
N ALA A 86 -9.21 5.84 -5.21
CA ALA A 86 -8.83 5.96 -6.62
C ALA A 86 -8.32 4.62 -7.16
N GLU A 87 -8.12 4.56 -8.47
CA GLU A 87 -7.57 3.38 -9.15
C GLU A 87 -6.04 3.45 -9.21
N SER A 88 -5.39 2.32 -8.96
CA SER A 88 -3.91 2.23 -9.00
C SER A 88 -3.33 2.36 -10.42
N GLU A 89 -4.14 2.14 -11.44
CA GLU A 89 -3.75 2.29 -12.84
C GLU A 89 -3.68 3.75 -13.31
N ALA A 90 -4.26 4.67 -12.55
CA ALA A 90 -4.28 6.11 -12.84
C ALA A 90 -4.22 6.89 -11.53
N LEU A 91 -3.03 7.02 -10.95
CA LEU A 91 -2.84 7.64 -9.65
C LEU A 91 -3.07 9.15 -9.72
N PRO A 92 -3.96 9.71 -8.87
CA PRO A 92 -4.20 11.16 -8.81
C PRO A 92 -3.10 11.86 -8.00
N ILE A 93 -1.86 11.57 -8.34
CA ILE A 93 -0.65 12.02 -7.64
C ILE A 93 0.28 12.64 -8.68
N ASP A 94 0.91 13.76 -8.33
CA ASP A 94 1.85 14.42 -9.21
C ASP A 94 3.08 13.54 -9.50
N SER A 95 3.63 13.69 -10.69
CA SER A 95 4.88 13.01 -11.06
C SER A 95 6.02 13.47 -10.17
N HIS A 96 6.91 12.54 -9.82
CA HIS A 96 8.13 12.81 -9.03
C HIS A 96 7.85 13.50 -7.68
N SER A 97 6.77 13.13 -7.01
CA SER A 97 6.37 13.73 -5.73
C SER A 97 6.50 12.79 -4.53
N ILE A 98 6.68 11.50 -4.76
CA ILE A 98 6.70 10.48 -3.71
C ILE A 98 8.10 9.93 -3.50
N ASP A 99 8.52 9.82 -2.25
CA ASP A 99 9.81 9.25 -1.87
C ASP A 99 9.74 7.73 -1.75
N ILE A 100 8.65 7.21 -1.18
CA ILE A 100 8.48 5.79 -0.90
C ILE A 100 7.07 5.36 -1.31
N VAL A 101 6.98 4.29 -2.11
CA VAL A 101 5.73 3.61 -2.41
C VAL A 101 5.75 2.23 -1.76
N ILE A 102 4.69 1.92 -1.00
CA ILE A 102 4.49 0.62 -0.37
C ILE A 102 3.31 -0.07 -1.06
N MET A 103 3.55 -1.26 -1.55
CA MET A 103 2.53 -2.08 -2.24
C MET A 103 2.40 -3.43 -1.54
N PRO A 104 1.71 -3.49 -0.38
CA PRO A 104 1.57 -4.74 0.35
C PRO A 104 0.56 -5.65 -0.36
N HIS A 105 1.04 -6.66 -1.06
CA HIS A 105 0.24 -7.62 -1.83
C HIS A 105 -0.65 -7.01 -2.92
N THR A 106 -0.32 -5.80 -3.38
CA THR A 106 -1.13 -5.09 -4.39
C THR A 106 -1.07 -5.77 -5.76
N LEU A 107 0.13 -6.11 -6.23
CA LEU A 107 0.31 -6.60 -7.60
C LEU A 107 -0.29 -7.98 -7.82
N GLU A 108 -0.44 -8.78 -6.78
CA GLU A 108 -1.00 -10.13 -6.85
C GLU A 108 -2.46 -10.14 -7.31
N PHE A 109 -3.18 -9.06 -7.03
CA PHE A 109 -4.61 -8.92 -7.31
C PHE A 109 -4.91 -7.97 -8.46
N GLU A 110 -3.88 -7.34 -9.04
CA GLU A 110 -4.07 -6.39 -10.14
C GLU A 110 -4.25 -7.10 -11.48
N ILE A 111 -5.22 -6.62 -12.26
CA ILE A 111 -5.48 -7.14 -13.61
C ILE A 111 -4.39 -6.67 -14.57
N ASN A 112 -3.89 -5.45 -14.37
CA ASN A 112 -2.86 -4.85 -15.20
C ASN A 112 -1.69 -4.35 -14.34
N PRO A 113 -0.87 -5.25 -13.77
CA PRO A 113 0.22 -4.88 -12.86
C PRO A 113 1.28 -4.00 -13.54
N HIS A 114 1.50 -4.15 -14.83
CA HIS A 114 2.46 -3.31 -15.56
C HIS A 114 2.04 -1.85 -15.58
N GLN A 115 0.75 -1.58 -15.75
CA GLN A 115 0.23 -0.20 -15.71
C GLN A 115 0.37 0.41 -14.30
N VAL A 116 0.10 -0.37 -13.26
CA VAL A 116 0.31 0.05 -11.89
C VAL A 116 1.79 0.40 -11.65
N LEU A 117 2.71 -0.42 -12.10
CA LEU A 117 4.15 -0.16 -11.97
C LEU A 117 4.59 1.07 -12.75
N ARG A 118 4.00 1.34 -13.92
CA ARG A 118 4.27 2.58 -14.67
C ARG A 118 3.83 3.81 -13.89
N GLU A 119 2.66 3.77 -13.27
CA GLU A 119 2.17 4.86 -12.43
C GLU A 119 3.05 5.04 -11.19
N VAL A 120 3.45 3.96 -10.54
CA VAL A 120 4.39 4.01 -9.41
C VAL A 120 5.71 4.65 -9.83
N SER A 121 6.27 4.25 -10.95
CA SER A 121 7.49 4.84 -11.50
C SER A 121 7.33 6.32 -11.80
N ARG A 122 6.17 6.72 -12.31
CA ARG A 122 5.88 8.13 -12.63
C ARG A 122 5.85 9.01 -11.38
N VAL A 123 5.19 8.56 -10.31
CA VAL A 123 5.02 9.36 -9.09
C VAL A 123 6.27 9.36 -8.21
N LEU A 124 7.14 8.36 -8.32
CA LEU A 124 8.36 8.30 -7.56
C LEU A 124 9.37 9.36 -8.00
N LYS A 125 10.01 10.01 -7.05
CA LYS A 125 11.20 10.83 -7.31
C LYS A 125 12.32 9.95 -7.88
N PRO A 126 13.32 10.52 -8.57
CA PRO A 126 14.42 9.75 -9.19
C PRO A 126 15.15 8.79 -8.25
N GLU A 127 15.24 9.11 -6.96
CA GLU A 127 15.87 8.27 -5.93
C GLU A 127 14.85 7.58 -5.04
N GLY A 128 13.57 7.60 -5.42
CA GLY A 128 12.49 6.97 -4.67
C GLY A 128 12.56 5.45 -4.67
N ILE A 129 11.99 4.84 -3.65
CA ILE A 129 11.94 3.40 -3.46
C ILE A 129 10.53 2.88 -3.25
#